data_7f95b26fa1ebe5fb6215868deeb0b386
#
_entry.id   7f95b26fa1ebe5fb6215868deeb0b386
#
_cell.length_a   1.000
_cell.length_b   1.000
_cell.length_c   1.000
_cell.angle_alpha   90.00
_cell.angle_beta   90.00
_cell.angle_gamma   90.00
#
_symmetry.space_group_name_H-M   'P 1'
#
loop_
_entity.id
_entity.type
_entity.pdbx_description
1 polymer ?
#
loop_
_entity_poly.entity_id
_entity_poly.type
_entity_poly.pdbx_seq_one_letter_code
_entity_poly.pdbx_strand_id
1 'polypeptide(L)' 'MVRVVGPDGTQLGVMAISEALRTARDINQDLVEVAPNSRPPVCRIMDYGKYSNKQ' A
#
# COMPACT_ATOMS: atom_id res chain seq x y z
N MET A 1 -1.78 -10.93 6.86
CA MET A 1 -2.77 -9.89 6.54
C MET A 1 -2.20 -8.51 6.79
N VAL A 2 -2.56 -7.57 5.98
CA VAL A 2 -2.10 -6.19 6.14
C VAL A 2 -3.28 -5.25 5.98
N ARG A 3 -3.21 -4.11 6.64
CA ARG A 3 -4.19 -3.05 6.44
C ARG A 3 -3.74 -2.17 5.28
N VAL A 4 -4.66 -1.88 4.38
CA VAL A 4 -4.32 -1.17 3.15
C VAL A 4 -5.02 0.16 3.10
N VAL A 5 -4.25 1.20 2.80
CA VAL A 5 -4.77 2.56 2.62
C VAL A 5 -4.53 2.95 1.17
N GLY A 6 -5.57 3.48 0.53
CA GLY A 6 -5.48 3.88 -0.87
C GLY A 6 -4.68 5.14 -1.07
N PRO A 7 -4.42 5.49 -2.32
CA PRO A 7 -3.57 6.66 -2.63
C PRO A 7 -4.18 7.99 -2.19
N ASP A 8 -5.49 8.02 -2.05
CA ASP A 8 -6.19 9.23 -1.60
C ASP A 8 -6.51 9.20 -0.11
N GLY A 9 -5.98 8.21 0.60
CA GLY A 9 -6.24 8.08 2.02
C GLY A 9 -7.43 7.21 2.37
N THR A 10 -8.11 6.68 1.37
CA THR A 10 -9.27 5.81 1.61
C THR A 10 -8.81 4.50 2.23
N GLN A 11 -9.47 4.08 3.29
CA GLN A 11 -9.13 2.81 3.93
C GLN A 11 -9.79 1.67 3.18
N LEU A 12 -8.96 0.78 2.64
CA LEU A 12 -9.43 -0.36 1.87
C LEU A 12 -9.66 -1.59 2.72
N GLY A 13 -9.19 -1.56 3.96
CA GLY A 13 -9.42 -2.65 4.88
C GLY A 13 -8.22 -3.57 5.02
N VAL A 14 -8.45 -4.70 5.68
CA VAL A 14 -7.39 -5.68 5.93
C VAL A 14 -7.53 -6.80 4.93
N MET A 15 -6.42 -7.16 4.30
CA MET A 15 -6.42 -8.20 3.28
C MET A 15 -5.07 -8.88 3.24
N ALA A 16 -4.99 -10.00 2.50
CA ALA A 16 -3.72 -10.68 2.30
C ALA A 16 -2.79 -9.79 1.49
N ILE A 17 -1.47 -9.95 1.73
CA ILE A 17 -0.48 -9.12 1.04
C ILE A 17 -0.56 -9.30 -0.49
N SER A 18 -0.86 -10.51 -0.94
CA SER A 18 -1.00 -10.75 -2.38
C SER A 18 -2.16 -9.98 -2.97
N GLU A 19 -3.25 -9.86 -2.22
CA GLU A 19 -4.40 -9.08 -2.66
C GLU A 19 -4.08 -7.59 -2.67
N ALA A 20 -3.36 -7.14 -1.65
CA ALA A 20 -2.96 -5.74 -1.57
C ALA A 20 -2.08 -5.37 -2.76
N LEU A 21 -1.13 -6.23 -3.09
CA LEU A 21 -0.26 -6.00 -4.25
C LEU A 21 -1.06 -5.94 -5.54
N ARG A 22 -2.02 -6.84 -5.67
CA ARG A 22 -2.85 -6.87 -6.86
C ARG A 22 -3.67 -5.59 -6.99
N THR A 23 -4.23 -5.14 -5.88
CA THR A 23 -5.02 -3.92 -5.87
C THR A 23 -4.17 -2.73 -6.32
N ALA A 24 -2.94 -2.65 -5.82
CA ALA A 24 -2.06 -1.57 -6.20
C ALA A 24 -1.73 -1.63 -7.69
N ARG A 25 -1.47 -2.83 -8.21
CA ARG A 25 -1.15 -2.99 -9.62
C ARG A 25 -2.31 -2.63 -10.54
N ASP A 26 -3.53 -2.91 -10.08
CA ASP A 26 -4.71 -2.62 -10.88
C ASP A 26 -4.84 -1.14 -11.19
N ILE A 27 -4.28 -0.29 -10.35
CA ILE A 27 -4.33 1.15 -10.56
C ILE A 27 -2.94 1.71 -10.85
N ASN A 28 -2.02 0.83 -11.25
CA ASN A 28 -0.67 1.24 -11.65
C ASN A 28 0.08 1.95 -10.55
N GLN A 29 -0.08 1.50 -9.33
CA GLN A 29 0.57 2.08 -8.17
C GLN A 29 1.40 1.02 -7.47
N ASP A 30 2.14 1.44 -6.48
CA ASP A 30 2.96 0.53 -5.67
C ASP A 30 2.39 0.42 -4.27
N LEU A 31 2.71 -0.68 -3.63
CA LEU A 31 2.31 -0.92 -2.25
C LEU A 31 3.53 -0.67 -1.36
N VAL A 32 3.41 0.28 -0.44
CA VAL A 32 4.51 0.66 0.42
C VAL A 32 4.11 0.38 1.86
N GLU A 33 4.97 -0.32 2.59
CA GLU A 33 4.74 -0.61 3.99
C GLU A 33 5.14 0.60 4.82
N VAL A 34 4.15 1.26 5.42
CA VAL A 34 4.40 2.51 6.14
C VAL A 34 4.45 2.32 7.65
N ALA A 35 3.87 1.24 8.17
CA ALA A 35 3.88 0.96 9.59
C ALA A 35 4.05 -0.53 9.82
N PRO A 36 5.28 -1.06 9.64
CA PRO A 36 5.49 -2.51 9.74
C PRO A 36 5.32 -3.03 11.17
N ASN A 37 5.46 -2.17 12.16
CA ASN A 37 5.32 -2.59 13.55
C ASN A 37 3.88 -2.62 14.03
N SER A 38 2.95 -2.16 13.21
CA SER A 38 1.54 -2.22 13.55
C SER A 38 1.01 -3.64 13.44
N ARG A 39 -0.10 -3.89 14.09
CA ARG A 39 -0.75 -5.19 14.03
C ARG A 39 -2.21 -5.02 13.68
N PRO A 40 -2.58 -5.29 12.44
CA PRO A 40 -1.72 -5.76 11.34
C PRO A 40 -0.84 -4.63 10.79
N PRO A 41 0.20 -4.97 10.06
CA PRO A 41 1.03 -3.96 9.42
C PRO A 41 0.21 -3.10 8.47
N VAL A 42 0.58 -1.83 8.37
CA VAL A 42 -0.15 -0.90 7.51
C VAL A 42 0.65 -0.66 6.25
N CYS A 43 0.00 -0.85 5.12
CA CYS A 43 0.59 -0.58 3.82
C CYS A 43 -0.24 0.47 3.13
N ARG A 44 0.43 1.30 2.34
CA ARG A 44 -0.24 2.36 1.61
C ARG A 44 0.03 2.21 0.12
N ILE A 45 -1.01 2.42 -0.66
CA ILE A 45 -0.87 2.42 -2.11
C ILE A 45 -0.52 3.83 -2.55
N MET A 46 0.60 3.96 -3.26
CA MET A 46 1.05 5.26 -3.73
C MET A 46 1.94 5.08 -4.96
N ASP A 47 2.14 6.15 -5.68
CA ASP A 47 3.04 6.14 -6.82
C ASP A 47 4.47 6.24 -6.31
N TYR A 48 5.07 5.09 -6.08
CA TYR A 48 6.38 5.02 -5.46
C TYR A 48 7.46 5.69 -6.31
N GLY A 49 7.33 5.58 -7.61
CA GLY A 49 8.28 6.24 -8.50
C GLY A 49 8.33 7.73 -8.26
N LYS A 50 7.18 8.32 -8.06
CA LYS A 50 7.09 9.73 -7.75
C LYS A 50 7.55 10.04 -6.34
N TYR A 51 7.20 9.17 -5.42
CA TYR A 51 7.54 9.32 -4.02
C TYR A 51 9.04 9.18 -3.80
N SER A 52 9.61 8.17 -4.39
CA SER A 52 11.01 7.82 -4.22
C SER A 52 11.93 8.85 -4.87
N ASN A 53 11.65 9.18 -6.06
CA ASN A 53 12.34 10.22 -6.78
C ASN A 53 13.79 10.43 -6.46
N LYS A 54 14.64 9.61 -6.42
CA LYS A 54 15.93 9.91 -6.03
C LYS A 54 16.97 9.43 -6.71
N GLN A 55 17.26 9.53 -6.85
CA GLN A 55 18.04 9.15 -7.35
C GLN A 55 18.57 8.99 -7.38
#